data_f6490803d9ab4deb65c69164c8a758b9
#
_entry.id   f6490803d9ab4deb65c69164c8a758b9
#
_cell.length_a   1.000
_cell.length_b   1.000
_cell.length_c   1.000
_cell.angle_alpha   90.00
_cell.angle_beta   90.00
_cell.angle_gamma   90.00
#
_symmetry.space_group_name_H-M   'P 1'
#
loop_
_entity.id
_entity.type
_entity.pdbx_description
1 polymer ?
#
loop_
_entity_poly.entity_id
_entity_poly.type
_entity_poly.pdbx_seq_one_letter_code
_entity_poly.pdbx_strand_id
1 'polypeptide(L)'
;MASIVSHVAVNNRFAYTMTKGAVHAMTFAIAKDHIHEGIRCNSVSPARVHTPFVDDYLSKNYPGKEKEMFKNLSQTQPLGRMGQPEEIANLVLYLCSDEASFITGSDFSIDGGFVKLNGN
;
A
#
# COMPACT_ATOMS: atom_id res chain seq x y z
N MET A 1 -4.55 -0.93 -7.04
CA MET A 1 -3.58 -0.61 -5.97
C MET A 1 -4.15 0.52 -5.11
N ALA A 2 -4.57 0.21 -3.89
CA ALA A 2 -4.98 1.18 -2.88
C ALA A 2 -3.74 1.73 -2.12
N SER A 3 -3.85 2.03 -0.85
CA SER A 3 -2.76 2.50 0.02
C SER A 3 -3.21 2.43 1.48
N ILE A 4 -2.27 2.40 2.41
CA ILE A 4 -2.59 2.53 3.84
C ILE A 4 -3.40 3.80 4.16
N VAL A 5 -3.29 4.87 3.36
CA VAL A 5 -4.10 6.07 3.56
C VAL A 5 -5.59 5.87 3.30
N SER A 6 -5.99 4.72 2.74
CA SER A 6 -7.39 4.30 2.70
C SER A 6 -7.93 3.90 4.09
N HIS A 7 -7.06 3.64 5.04
CA HIS A 7 -7.39 3.13 6.38
C HIS A 7 -7.03 4.09 7.51
N VAL A 8 -5.99 4.92 7.31
CA VAL A 8 -5.48 5.84 8.32
C VAL A 8 -5.22 7.22 7.74
N ALA A 9 -5.38 8.24 8.58
CA ALA A 9 -5.06 9.61 8.19
C ALA A 9 -3.55 9.84 8.20
N VAL A 10 -3.07 10.51 7.17
CA VAL A 10 -1.68 10.99 7.06
C VAL A 10 -1.73 12.48 6.74
N ASN A 11 -0.94 13.27 7.47
CA ASN A 11 -0.92 14.71 7.33
C ASN A 11 -0.61 15.14 5.88
N ASN A 12 -1.32 16.19 5.43
CA ASN A 12 -1.15 16.79 4.11
C ASN A 12 -1.36 15.82 2.93
N ARG A 13 -2.31 14.88 3.06
CA ARG A 13 -2.64 13.87 2.04
C ARG A 13 -4.11 13.84 1.65
N PHE A 14 -4.87 14.92 1.84
CA PHE A 14 -6.32 14.96 1.57
C PHE A 14 -6.69 14.40 0.18
N ALA A 15 -6.16 15.00 -0.89
CA ALA A 15 -6.47 14.59 -2.26
C ALA A 15 -6.01 13.14 -2.54
N TYR A 16 -4.83 12.77 -2.06
CA TYR A 16 -4.31 11.41 -2.21
C TYR A 16 -5.17 10.39 -1.45
N THR A 17 -5.55 10.69 -0.21
CA THR A 17 -6.46 9.86 0.60
C THR A 17 -7.80 9.68 -0.09
N MET A 18 -8.37 10.73 -0.66
CA MET A 18 -9.62 10.66 -1.43
C MET A 18 -9.50 9.67 -2.61
N THR A 19 -8.43 9.77 -3.40
CA THR A 19 -8.24 8.89 -4.57
C THR A 19 -8.04 7.44 -4.17
N LYS A 20 -7.27 7.19 -3.10
CA LYS A 20 -7.00 5.82 -2.63
C LYS A 20 -8.17 5.21 -1.87
N GLY A 21 -8.94 6.03 -1.15
CA GLY A 21 -10.21 5.62 -0.58
C GLY A 21 -11.23 5.22 -1.64
N ALA A 22 -11.29 5.94 -2.75
CA ALA A 22 -12.14 5.58 -3.89
C ALA A 22 -11.73 4.22 -4.48
N VAL A 23 -10.44 3.97 -4.71
CA VAL A 23 -9.96 2.66 -5.19
C VAL A 23 -10.33 1.53 -4.24
N HIS A 24 -10.20 1.76 -2.93
CA HIS A 24 -10.59 0.79 -1.91
C HIS A 24 -12.09 0.47 -1.97
N ALA A 25 -12.96 1.49 -2.01
CA ALA A 25 -14.41 1.31 -2.10
C ALA A 25 -14.83 0.63 -3.42
N MET A 26 -14.23 1.01 -4.55
CA MET A 26 -14.48 0.38 -5.86
C MET A 26 -14.16 -1.11 -5.86
N THR A 27 -13.17 -1.56 -5.10
CA THR A 27 -12.81 -2.98 -4.98
C THR A 27 -13.99 -3.82 -4.53
N PHE A 28 -14.71 -3.36 -3.53
CA PHE A 28 -15.89 -4.08 -2.99
C PHE A 28 -17.07 -4.05 -3.96
N ALA A 29 -17.32 -2.90 -4.58
CA ALA A 29 -18.38 -2.76 -5.56
C ALA A 29 -18.17 -3.69 -6.76
N ILE A 30 -16.98 -3.66 -7.37
CA ILE A 30 -16.65 -4.53 -8.50
C ILE A 30 -16.74 -6.01 -8.12
N ALA A 31 -16.19 -6.40 -6.95
CA ALA A 31 -16.29 -7.76 -6.48
C ALA A 31 -17.73 -8.22 -6.31
N LYS A 32 -18.60 -7.36 -5.77
CA LYS A 32 -20.02 -7.66 -5.56
C LYS A 32 -20.78 -7.77 -6.87
N ASP A 33 -20.57 -6.83 -7.78
CA ASP A 33 -21.32 -6.75 -9.03
C ASP A 33 -21.02 -7.94 -9.96
N HIS A 34 -19.79 -8.44 -9.95
CA HIS A 34 -19.30 -9.45 -10.88
C HIS A 34 -19.02 -10.83 -10.25
N ILE A 35 -19.48 -11.07 -9.02
CA ILE A 35 -19.21 -12.33 -8.31
C ILE A 35 -19.78 -13.56 -9.05
N HIS A 36 -20.96 -13.41 -9.67
CA HIS A 36 -21.59 -14.50 -10.42
C HIS A 36 -20.98 -14.74 -11.80
N GLU A 37 -20.13 -13.85 -12.26
CA GLU A 37 -19.35 -13.97 -13.50
C GLU A 37 -18.00 -14.65 -13.28
N GLY A 38 -17.70 -15.07 -12.05
CA GLY A 38 -16.42 -15.67 -11.70
C GLY A 38 -15.26 -14.68 -11.62
N ILE A 39 -15.56 -13.38 -11.56
CA ILE A 39 -14.54 -12.32 -11.45
C ILE A 39 -14.25 -12.05 -9.99
N ARG A 40 -12.98 -12.10 -9.63
CA ARG A 40 -12.47 -11.70 -8.31
C ARG A 40 -11.86 -10.30 -8.39
N CYS A 41 -12.15 -9.47 -7.41
CA CYS A 41 -11.55 -8.16 -7.28
C CYS A 41 -11.04 -7.96 -5.85
N ASN A 42 -9.76 -7.70 -5.73
CA ASN A 42 -9.10 -7.44 -4.45
C ASN A 42 -8.21 -6.20 -4.57
N SER A 43 -7.92 -5.55 -3.47
CA SER A 43 -6.95 -4.46 -3.42
C SER A 43 -5.76 -4.78 -2.52
N VAL A 44 -4.65 -4.12 -2.82
CA VAL A 44 -3.44 -4.16 -2.00
C VAL A 44 -3.16 -2.74 -1.54
N SER A 45 -2.92 -2.59 -0.24
CA SER A 45 -2.68 -1.31 0.44
C SER A 45 -1.25 -1.27 1.01
N PRO A 46 -0.27 -0.88 0.19
CA PRO A 46 1.11 -0.72 0.66
C PRO A 46 1.26 0.51 1.57
N ALA A 47 2.22 0.43 2.49
CA ALA A 47 2.79 1.61 3.14
C ALA A 47 3.97 2.17 2.29
N ARG A 48 5.09 2.46 2.91
CA ARG A 48 6.26 2.97 2.19
C ARG A 48 7.00 1.82 1.51
N VAL A 49 7.15 1.94 0.21
CA VAL A 49 7.92 1.02 -0.63
C VAL A 49 9.10 1.80 -1.23
N HIS A 50 10.30 1.25 -1.12
CA HIS A 50 11.50 1.84 -1.70
C HIS A 50 11.47 1.65 -3.22
N THR A 51 11.37 2.74 -3.93
CA THR A 51 11.32 2.80 -5.40
C THR A 51 12.20 3.95 -5.87
N PRO A 52 12.58 4.01 -7.14
CA PRO A 52 13.29 5.17 -7.71
C PRO A 52 12.61 6.52 -7.43
N PHE A 53 11.27 6.51 -7.30
CA PHE A 53 10.55 7.72 -6.90
C PHE A 53 10.95 8.23 -5.51
N VAL A 54 11.24 7.34 -4.56
CA VAL A 54 11.69 7.72 -3.22
C VAL A 54 13.08 8.35 -3.30
N ASP A 55 13.98 7.78 -4.07
CA ASP A 55 15.34 8.30 -4.24
C ASP A 55 15.32 9.68 -4.91
N ASP A 56 14.53 9.83 -5.97
CA ASP A 56 14.31 11.11 -6.64
C ASP A 56 13.71 12.17 -5.70
N TYR A 57 12.73 11.77 -4.89
CA TYR A 57 12.11 12.66 -3.90
C TYR A 57 13.12 13.12 -2.86
N LEU A 58 13.94 12.21 -2.35
CA LEU A 58 14.95 12.54 -1.35
C LEU A 58 16.03 13.47 -1.91
N SER A 59 16.54 13.18 -3.10
CA SER A 59 17.57 14.01 -3.74
C SER A 59 17.08 15.43 -4.04
N LYS A 60 15.81 15.59 -4.43
CA LYS A 60 15.22 16.90 -4.73
C LYS A 60 14.88 17.73 -3.51
N ASN A 61 14.40 17.09 -2.44
CA ASN A 61 13.86 17.80 -1.28
C ASN A 61 14.82 17.88 -0.09
N TYR A 62 15.84 17.01 -0.06
CA TYR A 62 16.78 16.90 1.05
C TYR A 62 18.23 16.74 0.59
N PRO A 63 18.75 17.63 -0.30
CA PRO A 63 20.11 17.49 -0.81
C PRO A 63 21.15 17.52 0.33
N GLY A 64 22.01 16.49 0.33
CA GLY A 64 23.04 16.30 1.38
C GLY A 64 22.54 15.64 2.66
N LYS A 65 21.24 15.32 2.78
CA LYS A 65 20.62 14.63 3.93
C LYS A 65 19.85 13.40 3.52
N GLU A 66 20.05 12.92 2.31
CA GLU A 66 19.27 11.83 1.72
C GLU A 66 19.30 10.57 2.58
N LYS A 67 20.48 10.19 3.09
CA LYS A 67 20.67 9.01 3.94
C LYS A 67 19.97 9.13 5.28
N GLU A 68 20.02 10.29 5.91
CA GLU A 68 19.34 10.58 7.16
C GLU A 68 17.82 10.48 6.96
N MET A 69 17.31 11.14 5.93
CA MET A 69 15.88 11.15 5.63
C MET A 69 15.37 9.79 5.19
N PHE A 70 16.15 9.01 4.43
CA PHE A 70 15.83 7.63 4.11
C PHE A 70 15.66 6.78 5.37
N LYS A 71 16.60 6.91 6.32
CA LYS A 71 16.52 6.23 7.61
C LYS A 71 15.26 6.65 8.39
N ASN A 72 14.98 7.95 8.45
CA ASN A 72 13.80 8.48 9.14
C ASN A 72 12.49 7.94 8.52
N LEU A 73 12.40 7.94 7.18
CA LEU A 73 11.26 7.38 6.48
C LEU A 73 11.11 5.87 6.71
N SER A 74 12.21 5.12 6.76
CA SER A 74 12.22 3.69 7.04
C SER A 74 11.68 3.39 8.44
N GLN A 75 12.08 4.19 9.42
CA GLN A 75 11.66 4.03 10.82
C GLN A 75 10.19 4.39 11.07
N THR A 76 9.49 4.99 10.10
CA THR A 76 8.04 5.18 10.22
C THR A 76 7.25 3.88 10.08
N GLN A 77 7.89 2.80 9.64
CA GLN A 77 7.31 1.46 9.61
C GLN A 77 7.76 0.70 10.86
N PRO A 78 6.87 0.02 11.60
CA PRO A 78 7.28 -0.80 12.76
C PRO A 78 8.36 -1.84 12.48
N LEU A 79 8.41 -2.39 11.24
CA LEU A 79 9.51 -3.27 10.80
C LEU A 79 10.87 -2.55 10.63
N GLY A 80 10.92 -1.22 10.78
CA GLY A 80 12.16 -0.43 10.70
C GLY A 80 12.74 -0.27 9.31
N ARG A 81 12.03 -0.67 8.27
CA ARG A 81 12.45 -0.54 6.86
C ARG A 81 11.28 -0.26 5.94
N MET A 82 11.56 0.26 4.75
CA MET A 82 10.58 0.28 3.67
C MET A 82 10.42 -1.12 3.07
N GLY A 83 9.23 -1.39 2.52
CA GLY A 83 9.02 -2.58 1.69
C GLY A 83 9.80 -2.48 0.38
N GLN A 84 10.00 -3.63 -0.28
CA GLN A 84 10.58 -3.69 -1.62
C GLN A 84 9.47 -3.95 -2.65
N PRO A 85 9.62 -3.48 -3.90
CA PRO A 85 8.64 -3.72 -4.95
C PRO A 85 8.29 -5.20 -5.15
N GLU A 86 9.27 -6.08 -4.99
CA GLU A 86 9.11 -7.53 -5.12
C GLU A 86 8.18 -8.10 -4.04
N GLU A 87 8.19 -7.52 -2.83
CA GLU A 87 7.29 -7.96 -1.75
C GLU A 87 5.84 -7.66 -2.12
N ILE A 88 5.59 -6.51 -2.76
CA ILE A 88 4.26 -6.14 -3.26
C ILE A 88 3.87 -7.03 -4.43
N ALA A 89 4.78 -7.26 -5.37
CA ALA A 89 4.56 -8.09 -6.55
C ALA A 89 4.21 -9.53 -6.18
N ASN A 90 4.88 -10.10 -5.18
CA ASN A 90 4.61 -11.47 -4.70
C ASN A 90 3.18 -11.61 -4.16
N LEU A 91 2.70 -10.62 -3.39
CA LEU A 91 1.32 -10.63 -2.91
C LEU A 91 0.32 -10.49 -4.06
N VAL A 92 0.58 -9.58 -5.01
CA VAL A 92 -0.28 -9.41 -6.19
C VAL A 92 -0.32 -10.71 -7.02
N LEU A 93 0.83 -11.35 -7.24
CA LEU A 93 0.91 -12.61 -7.97
C LEU A 93 0.05 -13.69 -7.30
N TYR A 94 0.17 -13.85 -5.98
CA TYR A 94 -0.67 -14.77 -5.22
C TYR A 94 -2.16 -14.46 -5.39
N LEU A 95 -2.56 -13.19 -5.24
CA LEU A 95 -3.97 -12.80 -5.36
C LEU A 95 -4.53 -12.99 -6.76
N CYS A 96 -3.69 -12.98 -7.79
CA CYS A 96 -4.08 -13.24 -9.18
C CYS A 96 -4.08 -14.72 -9.55
N SER A 97 -3.55 -15.60 -8.72
CA SER A 97 -3.43 -17.03 -8.99
C SER A 97 -4.68 -17.82 -8.58
N ASP A 98 -4.74 -19.08 -8.97
CA ASP A 98 -5.84 -19.98 -8.62
C ASP A 98 -5.82 -20.37 -7.13
N GLU A 99 -4.66 -20.32 -6.48
CA GLU A 99 -4.52 -20.53 -5.04
C GLU A 99 -5.30 -19.52 -4.20
N ALA A 100 -5.58 -18.34 -4.76
CA ALA A 100 -6.41 -17.32 -4.15
C ALA A 100 -7.88 -17.35 -4.61
N SER A 101 -8.35 -18.49 -5.16
CA SER A 101 -9.70 -18.61 -5.76
C SER A 101 -10.85 -18.31 -4.79
N PHE A 102 -10.65 -18.45 -3.49
CA PHE A 102 -11.64 -18.13 -2.46
C PHE A 102 -11.50 -16.72 -1.87
N ILE A 103 -10.68 -15.85 -2.50
CA ILE A 103 -10.41 -14.49 -2.03
C ILE A 103 -10.97 -13.49 -3.03
N THR A 104 -12.00 -12.74 -2.64
CA THR A 104 -12.56 -11.63 -3.40
C THR A 104 -13.16 -10.58 -2.46
N GLY A 105 -13.28 -9.35 -2.91
CA GLY A 105 -13.80 -8.24 -2.10
C GLY A 105 -12.97 -7.93 -0.86
N SER A 106 -11.66 -8.12 -0.93
CA SER A 106 -10.77 -7.97 0.23
C SER A 106 -9.67 -6.96 -0.06
N ASP A 107 -9.24 -6.27 0.99
CA ASP A 107 -8.06 -5.40 0.95
C ASP A 107 -6.93 -5.98 1.81
N PHE A 108 -5.73 -5.97 1.26
CA PHE A 108 -4.55 -6.55 1.89
C PHE A 108 -3.53 -5.46 2.19
N SER A 109 -3.41 -5.10 3.46
CA SER A 109 -2.34 -4.23 3.91
C SER A 109 -0.99 -4.97 3.82
N ILE A 110 -0.02 -4.35 3.16
CA ILE A 110 1.37 -4.78 3.12
C ILE A 110 2.23 -3.58 3.51
N ASP A 111 2.36 -3.38 4.81
CA ASP A 111 2.63 -2.08 5.40
C ASP A 111 3.70 -2.09 6.51
N GLY A 112 4.36 -3.24 6.72
CA GLY A 112 5.35 -3.37 7.79
C GLY A 112 4.79 -3.09 9.19
N GLY A 113 3.46 -3.30 9.37
CA GLY A 113 2.75 -3.09 10.62
C GLY A 113 2.23 -1.67 10.83
N PHE A 114 2.34 -0.79 9.82
CA PHE A 114 2.02 0.62 9.96
C PHE A 114 0.61 0.88 10.49
N VAL A 115 -0.40 0.22 9.94
CA VAL A 115 -1.81 0.46 10.31
C VAL A 115 -2.15 -0.09 11.69
N LYS A 116 -1.62 -1.25 12.05
CA LYS A 116 -2.05 -2.00 13.24
C LYS A 116 -1.12 -1.88 14.44
N LEU A 117 0.17 -1.64 14.21
CA LEU A 117 1.20 -1.64 15.25
C LEU A 117 1.77 -0.24 15.56
N ASN A 118 1.33 0.79 14.83
CA ASN A 118 1.72 2.17 15.04
C ASN A 118 0.82 2.80 16.12
N GLY A 119 1.23 2.75 17.37
CA GLY A 119 0.36 3.25 18.45
C GLY A 119 0.92 3.14 19.86
N ASN A 120 2.22 3.05 19.97
CA ASN A 120 2.90 3.09 21.29
C ASN A 120 3.63 4.39 21.47
#